data_d86d0e2b038bd8ead0c945f5acb08fb7
#
_entry.id   d86d0e2b038bd8ead0c945f5acb08fb7
#
_cell.length_a   1.000
_cell.length_b   1.000
_cell.length_c   1.000
_cell.angle_alpha   90.00
_cell.angle_beta   90.00
_cell.angle_gamma   90.00
#
_symmetry.space_group_name_H-M   'P 1'
#
loop_
_entity.id
_entity.type
_entity.pdbx_description
1 polymer ?
#
loop_
_entity_poly.entity_id
_entity_poly.type
_entity_poly.pdbx_seq_one_letter_code
_entity_poly.pdbx_strand_id
1 'polypeptide(L)'
;MFPSTPVRHLARGAAALIAAAAIAGCALPGPAGPQGARPGAAVPAPPKLAGSSWYWLGTVTPAGLVVPGDPAKFNLEFLDGGQMAAQLDCNTGGATWTQDGRSLRIGPLKSTRTACATGSEADRFARQLALVRGVRSEMGLLDFELGEAGTMVLARDPDWRLRSFDCPSGPPVLAAFGRGQVVVRWRDESWLMRQQPAASGARYGAGNTILFNRGNEVTLLNEGKQVAGPCVGRR
;
A
#
# COMPACT_ATOMS: atom_id res chain seq x y z
N MET A 1 -86.39 -26.19 -13.22
CA MET A 1 -87.26 -26.08 -12.02
C MET A 1 -86.78 -24.86 -11.27
N PHE A 2 -87.49 -23.75 -11.47
CA PHE A 2 -87.44 -22.53 -10.66
C PHE A 2 -88.42 -22.80 -9.45
N PRO A 3 -88.43 -22.07 -8.38
CA PRO A 3 -88.27 -20.64 -8.09
C PRO A 3 -87.53 -20.38 -6.74
N SER A 4 -87.25 -19.25 -6.16
CA SER A 4 -87.91 -17.93 -6.07
C SER A 4 -87.13 -17.05 -5.10
N THR A 5 -87.02 -15.80 -5.42
CA THR A 5 -86.63 -14.70 -4.54
C THR A 5 -87.68 -14.45 -3.43
N PRO A 6 -87.38 -13.72 -2.33
CA PRO A 6 -87.82 -12.34 -2.28
C PRO A 6 -86.91 -11.29 -1.62
N VAL A 7 -87.17 -10.13 -2.04
CA VAL A 7 -86.82 -8.74 -1.79
C VAL A 7 -87.17 -8.24 -0.33
N ARG A 8 -86.42 -7.17 0.06
CA ARG A 8 -86.73 -6.05 0.99
C ARG A 8 -85.70 -5.92 2.14
N HIS A 9 -85.26 -4.76 2.60
CA HIS A 9 -85.75 -3.38 2.57
C HIS A 9 -84.63 -2.37 2.76
N LEU A 10 -84.84 -1.14 2.27
CA LEU A 10 -84.07 0.05 2.42
C LEU A 10 -83.89 0.47 3.89
N ALA A 11 -82.70 1.00 4.20
CA ALA A 11 -82.53 2.03 5.22
C ALA A 11 -81.53 3.07 4.72
N ARG A 12 -82.00 4.30 4.55
CA ARG A 12 -81.21 5.49 4.24
C ARG A 12 -80.49 5.93 5.50
N GLY A 13 -79.17 6.07 5.41
CA GLY A 13 -78.40 6.75 6.44
C GLY A 13 -77.44 7.76 5.74
N ALA A 14 -77.74 9.03 5.95
CA ALA A 14 -76.93 10.12 5.49
C ALA A 14 -75.59 10.16 6.31
N ALA A 15 -74.49 10.08 5.70
CA ALA A 15 -73.17 10.31 6.30
C ALA A 15 -72.44 11.45 5.58
N ALA A 16 -72.12 12.44 6.37
CA ALA A 16 -71.47 13.67 5.95
C ALA A 16 -70.09 13.44 5.36
N LEU A 17 -69.84 14.06 4.22
CA LEU A 17 -68.51 14.15 3.61
C LEU A 17 -67.66 15.17 4.37
N ILE A 18 -66.66 14.69 5.09
CA ILE A 18 -65.57 15.51 5.62
C ILE A 18 -64.46 15.47 4.54
N ALA A 19 -64.31 16.54 3.82
CA ALA A 19 -63.17 16.75 2.88
C ALA A 19 -61.92 17.02 3.72
N ALA A 20 -61.00 16.04 3.81
CA ALA A 20 -59.66 16.25 4.34
C ALA A 20 -58.79 16.86 3.22
N ALA A 21 -58.47 18.13 3.33
CA ALA A 21 -57.49 18.80 2.49
C ALA A 21 -56.10 18.28 2.85
N ALA A 22 -55.50 17.48 1.95
CA ALA A 22 -54.09 17.10 2.04
C ALA A 22 -53.20 18.30 1.67
N ILE A 23 -52.60 18.91 2.70
CA ILE A 23 -51.56 19.91 2.50
C ILE A 23 -50.29 19.17 2.06
N ALA A 24 -49.97 19.20 0.76
CA ALA A 24 -48.67 18.77 0.24
C ALA A 24 -47.62 19.77 0.72
N GLY A 25 -46.95 19.43 1.84
CA GLY A 25 -45.77 20.15 2.29
C GLY A 25 -44.62 19.88 1.36
N CYS A 26 -44.21 20.90 0.56
CA CYS A 26 -42.91 20.89 -0.10
C CYS A 26 -41.82 20.91 0.98
N ALA A 27 -41.26 19.74 1.28
CA ALA A 27 -40.03 19.67 2.06
C ALA A 27 -38.88 20.25 1.22
N LEU A 28 -38.42 21.43 1.59
CA LEU A 28 -37.17 21.97 1.10
C LEU A 28 -36.02 21.04 1.49
N PRO A 29 -35.08 20.67 0.59
CA PRO A 29 -33.91 19.94 1.00
C PRO A 29 -33.15 20.78 2.03
N GLY A 30 -33.07 20.32 3.26
CA GLY A 30 -32.22 20.91 4.30
C GLY A 30 -30.76 20.91 3.86
N PRO A 31 -29.93 21.85 4.37
CA PRO A 31 -28.51 21.88 4.06
C PRO A 31 -27.91 20.51 4.41
N ALA A 32 -27.20 19.91 3.44
CA ALA A 32 -26.51 18.66 3.65
C ALA A 32 -25.58 18.83 4.87
N GLY A 33 -25.89 18.16 5.96
CA GLY A 33 -25.01 18.10 7.13
C GLY A 33 -23.65 17.56 6.70
N PRO A 34 -22.56 17.88 7.43
CA PRO A 34 -21.23 17.42 7.08
C PRO A 34 -21.29 15.90 6.92
N GLN A 35 -21.02 15.44 5.72
CA GLN A 35 -20.95 14.01 5.41
C GLN A 35 -19.90 13.42 6.36
N GLY A 36 -20.33 12.52 7.23
CA GLY A 36 -19.50 11.93 8.25
C GLY A 36 -18.18 11.47 7.63
N ALA A 37 -17.07 11.92 8.25
CA ALA A 37 -15.75 11.47 7.90
C ALA A 37 -15.80 9.95 7.74
N ARG A 38 -15.30 9.42 6.61
CA ARG A 38 -15.11 7.98 6.43
C ARG A 38 -14.40 7.48 7.68
N PRO A 39 -14.84 6.39 8.32
CA PRO A 39 -14.12 5.83 9.44
C PRO A 39 -12.66 5.72 9.01
N GLY A 40 -11.77 6.45 9.66
CA GLY A 40 -10.36 6.51 9.28
C GLY A 40 -9.84 5.09 9.15
N ALA A 41 -9.20 4.77 8.03
CA ALA A 41 -8.56 3.48 7.87
C ALA A 41 -7.69 3.27 9.11
N ALA A 42 -7.94 2.19 9.84
CA ALA A 42 -7.23 1.90 11.09
C ALA A 42 -5.71 1.98 10.80
N VAL A 43 -5.03 2.86 11.52
CA VAL A 43 -3.58 3.02 11.37
C VAL A 43 -2.95 1.65 11.67
N PRO A 44 -2.27 1.01 10.71
CA PRO A 44 -1.71 -0.32 10.93
C PRO A 44 -0.86 -0.35 12.19
N ALA A 45 -0.92 -1.45 12.95
CA ALA A 45 -0.09 -1.60 14.14
C ALA A 45 1.40 -1.50 13.78
N PRO A 46 2.25 -0.96 14.68
CA PRO A 46 3.68 -0.91 14.44
C PRO A 46 4.24 -2.32 14.26
N PRO A 47 5.18 -2.53 13.33
CA PRO A 47 5.77 -3.85 13.12
C PRO A 47 6.62 -4.27 14.32
N LYS A 48 6.59 -5.56 14.66
CA LYS A 48 7.53 -6.14 15.63
C LYS A 48 8.84 -6.44 14.89
N LEU A 49 9.93 -5.76 15.29
CA LEU A 49 11.24 -5.93 14.68
C LEU A 49 12.08 -6.99 15.36
N ALA A 50 12.07 -7.08 16.71
CA ALA A 50 12.86 -8.06 17.44
C ALA A 50 12.70 -9.49 16.91
N GLY A 51 13.81 -10.20 16.70
CA GLY A 51 13.85 -11.53 16.10
C GLY A 51 13.56 -11.56 14.61
N SER A 52 13.78 -10.46 13.88
CA SER A 52 13.48 -10.40 12.45
C SER A 52 14.66 -9.96 11.61
N SER A 53 14.70 -10.44 10.35
CA SER A 53 15.74 -10.14 9.38
C SER A 53 15.11 -9.53 8.12
N TRP A 54 15.78 -8.51 7.54
CA TRP A 54 15.27 -7.71 6.45
C TRP A 54 16.37 -7.32 5.46
N TYR A 55 16.09 -7.46 4.18
CA TYR A 55 17.00 -7.12 3.09
C TYR A 55 16.60 -5.79 2.46
N TRP A 56 17.55 -4.90 2.26
CA TRP A 56 17.32 -3.61 1.62
C TRP A 56 17.10 -3.79 0.12
N LEU A 57 15.90 -3.47 -0.35
CA LEU A 57 15.54 -3.51 -1.77
C LEU A 57 15.90 -2.21 -2.49
N GLY A 58 15.93 -1.10 -1.78
CA GLY A 58 16.23 0.22 -2.31
C GLY A 58 15.66 1.34 -1.46
N THR A 59 15.97 2.57 -1.86
CA THR A 59 15.47 3.79 -1.23
C THR A 59 14.82 4.69 -2.26
N VAL A 60 13.56 5.05 -2.02
CA VAL A 60 12.86 6.08 -2.77
C VAL A 60 13.29 7.42 -2.21
N THR A 61 13.98 8.22 -3.00
CA THR A 61 14.45 9.56 -2.64
C THR A 61 13.73 10.63 -3.48
N PRO A 62 13.80 11.91 -3.12
CA PRO A 62 13.30 12.99 -3.98
C PRO A 62 13.90 13.01 -5.39
N ALA A 63 15.15 12.53 -5.54
CA ALA A 63 15.84 12.44 -6.83
C ALA A 63 15.51 11.18 -7.63
N GLY A 64 14.79 10.21 -7.04
CA GLY A 64 14.41 8.95 -7.66
C GLY A 64 14.74 7.72 -6.81
N LEU A 65 14.66 6.55 -7.43
CA LEU A 65 14.92 5.27 -6.79
C LEU A 65 16.41 4.92 -6.83
N VAL A 66 16.97 4.54 -5.69
CA VAL A 66 18.30 3.95 -5.56
C VAL A 66 18.14 2.50 -5.13
N VAL A 67 18.75 1.56 -5.84
CA VAL A 67 18.69 0.13 -5.53
C VAL A 67 20.10 -0.46 -5.42
N PRO A 68 20.31 -1.43 -4.52
CA PRO A 68 21.57 -2.20 -4.52
C PRO A 68 21.65 -3.08 -5.77
N GLY A 69 22.87 -3.38 -6.22
CA GLY A 69 23.08 -4.35 -7.29
C GLY A 69 22.59 -5.75 -6.90
N ASP A 70 22.77 -6.12 -5.64
CA ASP A 70 22.28 -7.38 -5.07
C ASP A 70 21.74 -7.16 -3.64
N PRO A 71 20.41 -7.23 -3.41
CA PRO A 71 19.82 -7.08 -2.09
C PRO A 71 20.32 -8.10 -1.06
N ALA A 72 20.73 -9.31 -1.47
CA ALA A 72 21.24 -10.33 -0.55
C ALA A 72 22.48 -9.88 0.22
N LYS A 73 23.21 -8.87 -0.28
CA LYS A 73 24.39 -8.30 0.37
C LYS A 73 24.10 -7.18 1.37
N PHE A 74 22.82 -6.81 1.54
CA PHE A 74 22.40 -5.72 2.43
C PHE A 74 21.31 -6.21 3.35
N ASN A 75 21.69 -6.68 4.53
CA ASN A 75 20.79 -7.29 5.50
C ASN A 75 20.87 -6.58 6.84
N LEU A 76 19.73 -6.49 7.54
CA LEU A 76 19.59 -6.05 8.91
C LEU A 76 18.92 -7.16 9.71
N GLU A 77 19.55 -7.59 10.80
CA GLU A 77 19.00 -8.54 11.74
C GLU A 77 18.75 -7.84 13.08
N PHE A 78 17.49 -7.74 13.46
CA PHE A 78 17.05 -7.14 14.71
C PHE A 78 17.04 -8.20 15.82
N LEU A 79 18.06 -8.17 16.63
CA LEU A 79 18.21 -9.10 17.74
C LEU A 79 17.39 -8.64 18.96
N ASP A 80 17.17 -9.57 19.89
CA ASP A 80 16.59 -9.22 21.18
C ASP A 80 17.52 -8.28 21.97
N GLY A 81 16.94 -7.56 22.94
CA GLY A 81 17.73 -6.61 23.78
C GLY A 81 18.17 -5.34 23.05
N GLY A 82 17.55 -5.00 21.90
CA GLY A 82 17.84 -3.73 21.21
C GLY A 82 19.19 -3.71 20.47
N GLN A 83 19.73 -4.88 20.12
CA GLN A 83 20.92 -5.02 19.30
C GLN A 83 20.53 -5.31 17.85
N MET A 84 21.33 -4.83 16.89
CA MET A 84 21.14 -5.07 15.46
C MET A 84 22.48 -5.47 14.85
N ALA A 85 22.47 -6.55 14.06
CA ALA A 85 23.55 -6.88 13.14
C ALA A 85 23.21 -6.36 11.74
N ALA A 86 24.23 -5.98 10.98
CA ALA A 86 24.09 -5.47 9.62
C ALA A 86 25.16 -6.06 8.71
N GLN A 87 24.74 -6.46 7.50
CA GLN A 87 25.62 -6.72 6.38
C GLN A 87 25.51 -5.55 5.40
N LEU A 88 26.65 -5.01 4.98
CA LEU A 88 26.77 -3.84 4.13
C LEU A 88 27.70 -4.18 2.95
N ASP A 89 27.22 -4.97 2.01
CA ASP A 89 28.00 -5.55 0.90
C ASP A 89 29.21 -6.36 1.40
N CYS A 90 30.42 -5.83 1.28
CA CYS A 90 31.67 -6.47 1.73
C CYS A 90 31.99 -6.22 3.22
N ASN A 91 31.20 -5.41 3.89
CA ASN A 91 31.37 -5.07 5.32
C ASN A 91 30.28 -5.67 6.18
N THR A 92 30.61 -5.89 7.46
CA THR A 92 29.64 -6.27 8.49
C THR A 92 29.72 -5.30 9.65
N GLY A 93 28.64 -5.15 10.37
CA GLY A 93 28.58 -4.22 11.49
C GLY A 93 27.46 -4.51 12.47
N GLY A 94 27.35 -3.63 13.46
CA GLY A 94 26.27 -3.69 14.43
C GLY A 94 25.96 -2.31 15.00
N ALA A 95 24.75 -2.17 15.50
CA ALA A 95 24.26 -0.97 16.16
C ALA A 95 23.27 -1.35 17.26
N THR A 96 22.93 -0.40 18.12
CA THR A 96 21.74 -0.50 18.96
C THR A 96 20.53 0.03 18.20
N TRP A 97 19.33 -0.41 18.59
CA TRP A 97 18.10 0.16 18.10
C TRP A 97 17.06 0.29 19.20
N THR A 98 16.16 1.25 19.04
CA THR A 98 15.01 1.45 19.93
C THR A 98 13.76 1.72 19.10
N GLN A 99 12.63 1.17 19.53
CA GLN A 99 11.34 1.38 18.90
C GLN A 99 10.30 1.75 19.93
N ASP A 100 9.56 2.83 19.67
CA ASP A 100 8.36 3.22 20.41
C ASP A 100 7.24 3.48 19.41
N GLY A 101 6.28 2.56 19.38
CA GLY A 101 5.27 2.56 18.34
C GLY A 101 5.88 2.51 16.93
N ARG A 102 5.67 3.56 16.14
CA ARG A 102 6.27 3.73 14.82
C ARG A 102 7.59 4.51 14.81
N SER A 103 7.95 5.12 15.91
CA SER A 103 9.25 5.77 16.03
C SER A 103 10.34 4.70 16.12
N LEU A 104 11.31 4.75 15.22
CA LEU A 104 12.47 3.86 15.20
C LEU A 104 13.73 4.71 15.21
N ARG A 105 14.69 4.34 16.06
CA ARG A 105 16.03 4.94 16.09
C ARG A 105 17.05 3.84 15.98
N ILE A 106 18.04 4.05 15.12
CA ILE A 106 19.22 3.21 15.00
C ILE A 106 20.41 4.02 15.50
N GLY A 107 21.11 3.48 16.47
CA GLY A 107 22.31 4.10 17.05
C GLY A 107 23.50 4.10 16.09
N PRO A 108 24.64 4.63 16.51
CA PRO A 108 25.84 4.65 15.67
C PRO A 108 26.25 3.26 15.22
N LEU A 109 26.34 3.07 13.91
CA LEU A 109 26.78 1.81 13.30
C LEU A 109 28.29 1.67 13.43
N LYS A 110 28.72 0.59 14.05
CA LYS A 110 30.13 0.17 14.09
C LYS A 110 30.31 -0.92 13.04
N SER A 111 31.17 -0.73 12.05
CA SER A 111 31.38 -1.69 10.98
C SER A 111 32.86 -1.87 10.64
N THR A 112 33.17 -2.98 9.99
CA THR A 112 34.46 -3.17 9.31
C THR A 112 34.61 -2.11 8.21
N ARG A 113 35.83 -1.87 7.75
CA ARG A 113 36.14 -0.85 6.72
C ARG A 113 36.95 -1.46 5.58
N THR A 114 36.47 -2.58 5.06
CA THR A 114 37.02 -3.18 3.85
C THR A 114 36.60 -2.34 2.64
N ALA A 115 37.52 -2.07 1.72
CA ALA A 115 37.17 -1.41 0.47
C ALA A 115 36.33 -2.35 -0.38
N CYS A 116 35.06 -1.99 -0.58
CA CYS A 116 34.18 -2.76 -1.45
C CYS A 116 34.47 -2.48 -2.93
N ALA A 117 33.96 -3.35 -3.80
CA ALA A 117 34.04 -3.16 -5.25
C ALA A 117 33.42 -1.83 -5.70
N THR A 118 33.89 -1.30 -6.83
CA THR A 118 33.33 -0.09 -7.45
C THR A 118 31.82 -0.26 -7.68
N GLY A 119 31.06 0.76 -7.34
CA GLY A 119 29.58 0.74 -7.44
C GLY A 119 28.87 0.13 -6.25
N SER A 120 29.60 -0.24 -5.18
CA SER A 120 28.96 -0.66 -3.91
C SER A 120 28.16 0.45 -3.28
N GLU A 121 26.99 0.13 -2.78
CA GLU A 121 26.10 1.03 -2.03
C GLU A 121 26.32 0.96 -0.50
N ALA A 122 27.39 0.31 -0.02
CA ALA A 122 27.65 0.09 1.40
C ALA A 122 27.65 1.39 2.22
N ASP A 123 28.37 2.41 1.76
CA ASP A 123 28.45 3.70 2.45
C ASP A 123 27.11 4.45 2.44
N ARG A 124 26.35 4.36 1.35
CA ARG A 124 25.01 4.95 1.27
C ARG A 124 24.08 4.28 2.26
N PHE A 125 24.04 2.95 2.24
CA PHE A 125 23.23 2.17 3.16
C PHE A 125 23.53 2.51 4.63
N ALA A 126 24.82 2.54 5.01
CA ALA A 126 25.27 2.92 6.35
C ALA A 126 24.81 4.34 6.74
N ARG A 127 24.99 5.32 5.85
CA ARG A 127 24.52 6.70 6.12
C ARG A 127 23.02 6.79 6.28
N GLN A 128 22.26 6.06 5.48
CA GLN A 128 20.80 6.06 5.55
C GLN A 128 20.28 5.46 6.85
N LEU A 129 20.91 4.43 7.40
CA LEU A 129 20.54 3.86 8.70
C LEU A 129 20.57 4.89 9.83
N ALA A 130 21.53 5.81 9.82
CA ALA A 130 21.61 6.89 10.80
C ALA A 130 20.49 7.94 10.67
N LEU A 131 19.79 7.97 9.55
CA LEU A 131 18.68 8.90 9.28
C LEU A 131 17.31 8.31 9.64
N VAL A 132 17.24 7.05 10.05
CA VAL A 132 15.98 6.38 10.36
C VAL A 132 15.27 7.08 11.52
N ARG A 133 14.01 7.44 11.32
CA ARG A 133 13.16 8.11 12.32
C ARG A 133 11.87 7.36 12.59
N GLY A 134 11.43 6.55 11.65
CA GLY A 134 10.17 5.83 11.73
C GLY A 134 10.19 4.51 10.99
N VAL A 135 9.22 3.67 11.31
CA VAL A 135 9.01 2.37 10.69
C VAL A 135 7.54 2.09 10.49
N ARG A 136 7.21 1.53 9.32
CA ARG A 136 5.89 0.97 9.05
C ARG A 136 6.03 -0.34 8.26
N SER A 137 5.03 -1.19 8.35
CA SER A 137 4.95 -2.40 7.52
C SER A 137 3.66 -2.36 6.72
N GLU A 138 3.79 -2.64 5.43
CA GLU A 138 2.66 -2.66 4.52
C GLU A 138 2.85 -3.74 3.46
N MET A 139 1.83 -4.59 3.26
CA MET A 139 1.84 -5.66 2.26
C MET A 139 3.08 -6.59 2.35
N GLY A 140 3.63 -6.81 3.56
CA GLY A 140 4.80 -7.65 3.77
C GLY A 140 6.15 -6.98 3.52
N LEU A 141 6.16 -5.72 3.09
CA LEU A 141 7.35 -4.87 3.05
C LEU A 141 7.50 -4.11 4.36
N LEU A 142 8.73 -3.70 4.64
CA LEU A 142 9.08 -2.82 5.74
C LEU A 142 9.65 -1.53 5.18
N ASP A 143 9.13 -0.41 5.63
CA ASP A 143 9.60 0.91 5.26
C ASP A 143 10.28 1.58 6.45
N PHE A 144 11.49 2.11 6.25
CA PHE A 144 12.13 3.02 7.17
C PHE A 144 11.99 4.44 6.66
N GLU A 145 11.42 5.31 7.46
CA GLU A 145 11.25 6.72 7.16
C GLU A 145 12.54 7.48 7.49
N LEU A 146 13.12 8.16 6.49
CA LEU A 146 14.37 8.91 6.60
C LEU A 146 14.14 10.44 6.66
N GLY A 147 12.90 10.87 6.90
CA GLY A 147 12.51 12.27 6.76
C GLY A 147 12.62 12.73 5.31
N GLU A 148 13.22 13.90 5.07
CA GLU A 148 13.39 14.48 3.73
C GLU A 148 14.28 13.63 2.80
N ALA A 149 15.11 12.75 3.35
CA ALA A 149 15.95 11.85 2.54
C ALA A 149 15.17 10.73 1.87
N GLY A 150 13.90 10.51 2.23
CA GLY A 150 13.01 9.56 1.58
C GLY A 150 12.64 8.35 2.43
N THR A 151 12.46 7.21 1.78
CA THR A 151 12.00 5.96 2.42
C THR A 151 12.83 4.78 1.93
N MET A 152 13.46 4.06 2.86
CA MET A 152 14.08 2.77 2.56
C MET A 152 12.99 1.69 2.54
N VAL A 153 13.02 0.85 1.53
CA VAL A 153 12.10 -0.29 1.38
C VAL A 153 12.88 -1.58 1.57
N LEU A 154 12.39 -2.42 2.48
CA LEU A 154 13.02 -3.69 2.82
C LEU A 154 12.01 -4.83 2.67
N ALA A 155 12.51 -6.06 2.43
CA ALA A 155 11.72 -7.29 2.42
C ALA A 155 12.41 -8.39 3.23
N ARG A 156 11.66 -9.44 3.58
CA ARG A 156 12.23 -10.62 4.27
C ARG A 156 12.99 -11.57 3.34
N ASP A 157 12.79 -11.45 2.04
CA ASP A 157 13.39 -12.31 1.04
C ASP A 157 14.27 -11.46 0.11
N PRO A 158 15.57 -11.77 -0.05
CA PRO A 158 16.49 -11.02 -0.89
C PRO A 158 16.21 -11.14 -2.40
N ASP A 159 15.36 -12.07 -2.82
CA ASP A 159 14.98 -12.25 -4.23
C ASP A 159 14.01 -11.17 -4.74
N TRP A 160 13.47 -10.36 -3.85
CA TRP A 160 12.62 -9.24 -4.26
C TRP A 160 13.43 -8.14 -4.96
N ARG A 161 12.81 -7.53 -5.96
CA ARG A 161 13.41 -6.43 -6.74
C ARG A 161 12.48 -5.23 -6.77
N LEU A 162 12.95 -4.10 -6.27
CA LEU A 162 12.23 -2.84 -6.28
C LEU A 162 12.50 -2.10 -7.59
N ARG A 163 11.43 -1.61 -8.22
CA ARG A 163 11.49 -0.85 -9.47
C ARG A 163 10.52 0.32 -9.44
N SER A 164 10.90 1.40 -10.11
CA SER A 164 10.04 2.57 -10.34
C SER A 164 9.76 2.71 -11.83
N PHE A 165 8.52 3.04 -12.16
CA PHE A 165 8.07 3.18 -13.55
C PHE A 165 7.44 4.58 -13.70
N ASP A 166 8.02 5.39 -14.57
CA ASP A 166 7.50 6.73 -14.87
C ASP A 166 6.28 6.64 -15.77
N CYS A 167 5.20 7.27 -15.37
CA CYS A 167 3.94 7.27 -16.09
C CYS A 167 3.79 8.55 -16.94
N PRO A 168 3.11 8.49 -18.09
CA PRO A 168 2.83 9.68 -18.92
C PRO A 168 2.03 10.75 -18.16
N SER A 169 1.23 10.31 -17.17
CA SER A 169 0.45 11.18 -16.30
C SER A 169 0.42 10.63 -14.88
N GLY A 170 0.51 11.53 -13.89
CA GLY A 170 0.49 11.19 -12.48
C GLY A 170 1.86 10.75 -11.92
N PRO A 171 1.89 10.27 -10.67
CA PRO A 171 3.12 9.84 -10.02
C PRO A 171 3.62 8.52 -10.62
N PRO A 172 4.91 8.19 -10.46
CA PRO A 172 5.46 6.90 -10.86
C PRO A 172 4.77 5.75 -10.11
N VAL A 173 4.68 4.59 -10.78
CA VAL A 173 4.31 3.33 -10.14
C VAL A 173 5.57 2.74 -9.49
N LEU A 174 5.53 2.49 -8.19
CA LEU A 174 6.56 1.74 -7.48
C LEU A 174 6.11 0.29 -7.36
N ALA A 175 6.96 -0.65 -7.75
CA ALA A 175 6.65 -2.07 -7.72
C ALA A 175 7.82 -2.87 -7.14
N ALA A 176 7.52 -3.67 -6.11
CA ALA A 176 8.43 -4.65 -5.55
C ALA A 176 8.02 -6.04 -6.04
N PHE A 177 8.81 -6.64 -6.91
CA PHE A 177 8.56 -7.95 -7.50
C PHE A 177 9.21 -9.05 -6.66
N GLY A 178 8.43 -10.04 -6.24
CA GLY A 178 8.85 -11.27 -5.59
C GLY A 178 8.40 -12.50 -6.37
N ARG A 179 8.66 -13.70 -5.82
CA ARG A 179 8.26 -14.96 -6.48
C ARG A 179 6.73 -15.07 -6.56
N GLY A 180 6.18 -15.02 -7.78
CA GLY A 180 4.76 -15.17 -8.04
C GLY A 180 3.87 -14.07 -7.46
N GLN A 181 4.44 -12.94 -7.07
CA GLN A 181 3.71 -11.82 -6.50
C GLN A 181 4.42 -10.49 -6.71
N VAL A 182 3.69 -9.40 -6.55
CA VAL A 182 4.22 -8.04 -6.59
C VAL A 182 3.48 -7.16 -5.59
N VAL A 183 4.20 -6.32 -4.87
CA VAL A 183 3.59 -5.19 -4.15
C VAL A 183 3.68 -3.98 -5.03
N VAL A 184 2.53 -3.40 -5.36
CA VAL A 184 2.40 -2.19 -6.18
C VAL A 184 1.97 -1.05 -5.30
N ARG A 185 2.62 0.09 -5.42
CA ARG A 185 2.24 1.35 -4.78
C ARG A 185 2.04 2.41 -5.85
N TRP A 186 0.90 3.06 -5.83
CA TRP A 186 0.58 4.15 -6.75
C TRP A 186 -0.39 5.12 -6.09
N ARG A 187 -0.03 6.40 -6.04
CA ARG A 187 -0.70 7.39 -5.21
C ARG A 187 -0.74 6.94 -3.74
N ASP A 188 -1.91 6.98 -3.11
CA ASP A 188 -2.11 6.61 -1.71
C ASP A 188 -2.57 5.15 -1.54
N GLU A 189 -2.50 4.36 -2.61
CA GLU A 189 -2.96 2.98 -2.62
C GLU A 189 -1.80 1.99 -2.75
N SER A 190 -1.97 0.83 -2.12
CA SER A 190 -1.02 -0.28 -2.16
C SER A 190 -1.75 -1.61 -2.33
N TRP A 191 -1.20 -2.49 -3.16
CA TRP A 191 -1.77 -3.80 -3.43
C TRP A 191 -0.69 -4.87 -3.38
N LEU A 192 -0.95 -5.97 -2.65
CA LEU A 192 -0.23 -7.22 -2.82
C LEU A 192 -0.97 -8.05 -3.86
N MET A 193 -0.40 -8.15 -5.05
CA MET A 193 -0.99 -8.83 -6.19
C MET A 193 -0.33 -10.19 -6.41
N ARG A 194 -1.12 -11.19 -6.77
CA ARG A 194 -0.66 -12.53 -7.14
C ARG A 194 -0.52 -12.64 -8.65
N GLN A 195 0.53 -13.34 -9.10
CA GLN A 195 0.73 -13.65 -10.51
C GLN A 195 -0.42 -14.52 -11.03
N GLN A 196 -0.87 -14.22 -12.23
CA GLN A 196 -1.97 -14.90 -12.92
C GLN A 196 -1.48 -15.35 -14.30
N PRO A 197 -2.13 -16.36 -14.90
CA PRO A 197 -1.85 -16.75 -16.29
C PRO A 197 -1.99 -15.55 -17.24
N ALA A 198 -1.04 -15.42 -18.16
CA ALA A 198 -1.06 -14.41 -19.21
C ALA A 198 -0.51 -15.00 -20.53
N ALA A 199 -1.05 -14.56 -21.65
CA ALA A 199 -0.58 -15.01 -22.98
C ALA A 199 0.81 -14.43 -23.32
N SER A 200 1.15 -13.26 -22.77
CA SER A 200 2.47 -12.62 -22.94
C SER A 200 2.76 -11.69 -21.77
N GLY A 201 4.06 -11.56 -21.42
CA GLY A 201 4.48 -10.78 -20.26
C GLY A 201 4.05 -11.43 -18.95
N ALA A 202 3.90 -10.61 -17.90
CA ALA A 202 3.41 -11.05 -16.60
C ALA A 202 2.15 -10.25 -16.23
N ARG A 203 1.18 -10.94 -15.66
CA ARG A 203 -0.05 -10.37 -15.14
C ARG A 203 -0.14 -10.66 -13.65
N TYR A 204 -0.49 -9.64 -12.86
CA TYR A 204 -0.72 -9.76 -11.43
C TYR A 204 -2.07 -9.17 -11.09
N GLY A 205 -2.77 -9.74 -10.10
CA GLY A 205 -4.10 -9.26 -9.71
C GLY A 205 -4.34 -9.28 -8.20
N ALA A 206 -5.12 -8.30 -7.74
CA ALA A 206 -5.69 -8.20 -6.41
C ALA A 206 -7.09 -7.59 -6.50
N GLY A 207 -8.13 -8.38 -6.22
CA GLY A 207 -9.51 -7.93 -6.44
C GLY A 207 -9.74 -7.48 -7.88
N ASN A 208 -10.20 -6.24 -8.05
CA ASN A 208 -10.47 -5.64 -9.36
C ASN A 208 -9.27 -4.90 -9.96
N THR A 209 -8.12 -4.91 -9.26
CA THR A 209 -6.91 -4.23 -9.71
C THR A 209 -5.95 -5.21 -10.36
N ILE A 210 -5.42 -4.86 -11.52
CA ILE A 210 -4.53 -5.70 -12.33
C ILE A 210 -3.32 -4.88 -12.74
N LEU A 211 -2.13 -5.46 -12.58
CA LEU A 211 -0.89 -4.96 -13.16
C LEU A 211 -0.47 -5.87 -14.31
N PHE A 212 -0.30 -5.30 -15.49
CA PHE A 212 0.42 -5.93 -16.59
C PHE A 212 1.85 -5.44 -16.62
N ASN A 213 2.80 -6.37 -16.73
CA ASN A 213 4.21 -6.06 -16.94
C ASN A 213 4.71 -6.71 -18.25
N ARG A 214 5.23 -5.87 -19.15
CA ARG A 214 5.82 -6.30 -20.43
C ARG A 214 7.23 -5.72 -20.56
N GLY A 215 8.22 -6.51 -20.26
CA GLY A 215 9.61 -6.06 -20.31
C GLY A 215 9.87 -4.91 -19.34
N ASN A 216 10.11 -3.71 -19.88
CA ASN A 216 10.36 -2.50 -19.09
C ASN A 216 9.12 -1.60 -18.89
N GLU A 217 7.93 -2.09 -19.20
CA GLU A 217 6.69 -1.31 -19.11
C GLU A 217 5.69 -1.97 -18.17
N VAL A 218 4.92 -1.14 -17.45
CA VAL A 218 3.78 -1.58 -16.65
C VAL A 218 2.53 -0.77 -16.98
N THR A 219 1.38 -1.44 -16.90
CA THR A 219 0.06 -0.81 -17.01
C THR A 219 -0.79 -1.27 -15.82
N LEU A 220 -1.38 -0.33 -15.13
CA LEU A 220 -2.28 -0.58 -14.00
C LEU A 220 -3.73 -0.35 -14.42
N LEU A 221 -4.57 -1.35 -14.20
CA LEU A 221 -6.01 -1.27 -14.40
C LEU A 221 -6.73 -1.39 -13.06
N ASN A 222 -7.83 -0.67 -12.91
CA ASN A 222 -8.77 -0.86 -11.81
C ASN A 222 -10.18 -0.93 -12.40
N GLU A 223 -10.96 -1.95 -12.02
CA GLU A 223 -12.30 -2.22 -12.58
C GLU A 223 -12.31 -2.26 -14.12
N GLY A 224 -11.27 -2.83 -14.72
CA GLY A 224 -11.11 -2.93 -16.18
C GLY A 224 -10.72 -1.62 -16.89
N LYS A 225 -10.63 -0.50 -16.18
CA LYS A 225 -10.19 0.79 -16.74
C LYS A 225 -8.70 1.00 -16.46
N GLN A 226 -7.97 1.49 -17.45
CA GLN A 226 -6.57 1.88 -17.25
C GLN A 226 -6.49 3.13 -16.37
N VAL A 227 -5.82 3.00 -15.22
CA VAL A 227 -5.62 4.10 -14.25
C VAL A 227 -4.21 4.66 -14.28
N ALA A 228 -3.22 3.85 -14.70
CA ALA A 228 -1.85 4.31 -14.96
C ALA A 228 -1.22 3.51 -16.10
N GLY A 229 -0.37 4.16 -16.88
CA GLY A 229 0.46 3.53 -17.90
C GLY A 229 0.09 3.87 -19.36
N PRO A 230 0.83 3.27 -20.34
CA PRO A 230 2.04 2.50 -20.07
C PRO A 230 3.10 3.34 -19.35
N CYS A 231 3.56 2.85 -18.22
CA CYS A 231 4.62 3.49 -17.45
C CYS A 231 5.93 2.78 -17.72
N VAL A 232 7.03 3.53 -17.92
CA VAL A 232 8.32 2.98 -18.34
C VAL A 232 9.28 2.94 -17.16
N GLY A 233 9.94 1.79 -16.98
CA GLY A 233 10.92 1.61 -15.90
C GLY A 233 12.12 2.51 -16.06
N ARG A 234 12.52 3.20 -15.00
CA ARG A 234 13.82 3.89 -14.92
C ARG A 234 14.95 2.86 -14.92
N ARG A 235 15.99 3.17 -15.68
CA ARG A 235 17.25 2.41 -15.68
C ARG A 235 18.17 2.91 -14.58
#